data_abc2066096649b69391809967eb9aa74
#
_entry.id   abc2066096649b69391809967eb9aa74
#
_cell.length_a   1.000
_cell.length_b   1.000
_cell.length_c   1.000
_cell.angle_alpha   90.00
_cell.angle_beta   90.00
_cell.angle_gamma   90.00
#
_symmetry.space_group_name_H-M   'P 1'
#
loop_
_entity.id
_entity.type
_entity.pdbx_description
1 polymer ?
#
loop_
_entity_poly.entity_id
_entity_poly.type
_entity_poly.pdbx_seq_one_letter_code
_entity_poly.pdbx_strand_id
1 'polypeptide(L)'
;MILLGVFSVKNVTKLPGDIGAIHFVGIGGIGMSGIAEILLEQGYIVQGSDLKSSKITERLKKLGAVVYVGQAVENLGGAEVVVVSTAIKVGNLELDEARRRGLPVVRRAEMLAELMRLKSNVAVAGTHGKTTTTTMVSTLLYAGGFDPTVINGGIIHAFGSNARAGKGEWMVVEADESDGTFNRLPATIAIITNIDPEHMEHWGDFNNLRQGFFEFVHNIPFYGLAICNTDHDEVQSLVSRITDRRVMTYGFNAQADVRAVNLNYTEGASHFDIALWDGGIIANCSLPMPGEHNISNAIAAVAVALHLGMSNEAIRIGLQDFKGVNRRFTKVAEINGITIIDDYAHHPVEILATLKAARQSHAGRIVAIHQPHRYSRLDNLLEDFCTCFHDADVVGITDVFAAGETPIKGADREDLVSGLVRHGHRHTVSVKNEKALAEFFSSECLPGDMLICLGAGSISTWVHKLASEVV
;
A
#
# COMPACT_ATOMS: atom_id res chain seq x y z
N MET A 1 -44.78 -4.83 28.81
CA MET A 1 -43.40 -4.91 29.32
C MET A 1 -42.74 -6.10 28.65
N ILE A 2 -42.20 -5.89 27.43
CA ILE A 2 -41.56 -6.93 26.63
C ILE A 2 -40.06 -6.82 26.92
N LEU A 3 -39.52 -7.84 27.59
CA LEU A 3 -38.09 -8.00 27.81
C LEU A 3 -37.42 -8.22 26.43
N LEU A 4 -36.75 -7.20 25.91
CA LEU A 4 -35.77 -7.35 24.86
C LEU A 4 -34.56 -8.08 25.47
N GLY A 5 -34.47 -9.37 25.23
CA GLY A 5 -33.27 -10.15 25.49
C GLY A 5 -32.14 -9.63 24.66
N VAL A 6 -31.16 -9.00 25.30
CA VAL A 6 -29.87 -8.67 24.70
C VAL A 6 -29.18 -10.00 24.42
N PHE A 7 -29.25 -10.47 23.18
CA PHE A 7 -28.35 -11.53 22.69
C PHE A 7 -26.95 -10.94 22.67
N SER A 8 -26.17 -11.22 23.71
CA SER A 8 -24.73 -11.06 23.66
C SER A 8 -24.20 -11.99 22.57
N VAL A 9 -23.92 -11.45 21.39
CA VAL A 9 -23.13 -12.13 20.38
C VAL A 9 -21.76 -12.33 21.02
N LYS A 10 -21.42 -13.56 21.37
CA LYS A 10 -20.05 -13.90 21.76
C LYS A 10 -19.17 -13.53 20.59
N ASN A 11 -18.36 -12.47 20.73
CA ASN A 11 -17.37 -12.11 19.73
C ASN A 11 -16.44 -13.31 19.57
N VAL A 12 -16.52 -13.97 18.42
CA VAL A 12 -15.59 -15.02 18.03
C VAL A 12 -14.26 -14.33 17.72
N THR A 13 -13.38 -14.31 18.71
CA THR A 13 -12.07 -13.62 18.59
C THR A 13 -10.94 -14.54 18.15
N LYS A 14 -11.22 -15.84 17.97
CA LYS A 14 -10.25 -16.87 17.57
C LYS A 14 -10.80 -17.73 16.45
N LEU A 15 -9.91 -18.26 15.63
CA LEU A 15 -10.24 -19.28 14.65
C LEU A 15 -10.90 -20.50 15.33
N PRO A 16 -11.88 -21.13 14.69
CA PRO A 16 -12.54 -22.30 15.27
C PRO A 16 -11.57 -23.50 15.33
N GLY A 17 -11.70 -24.27 16.40
CA GLY A 17 -10.87 -25.47 16.63
C GLY A 17 -9.68 -25.20 17.56
N ASP A 18 -9.07 -26.28 18.02
CA ASP A 18 -7.83 -26.27 18.79
C ASP A 18 -6.69 -26.41 17.78
N ILE A 19 -6.18 -25.29 17.30
CA ILE A 19 -5.10 -25.24 16.29
C ILE A 19 -3.77 -25.14 17.04
N GLY A 20 -2.90 -26.14 16.84
CA GLY A 20 -1.54 -26.16 17.38
C GLY A 20 -0.62 -25.14 16.70
N ALA A 21 0.66 -25.47 16.57
CA ALA A 21 1.64 -24.54 16.02
C ALA A 21 1.38 -24.26 14.51
N ILE A 22 1.37 -22.99 14.15
CA ILE A 22 1.22 -22.51 12.76
C ILE A 22 2.60 -22.13 12.24
N HIS A 23 3.05 -22.80 11.17
CA HIS A 23 4.36 -22.58 10.55
C HIS A 23 4.26 -21.72 9.29
N PHE A 24 5.04 -20.63 9.23
CA PHE A 24 5.08 -19.70 8.09
C PHE A 24 6.35 -19.95 7.26
N VAL A 25 6.21 -20.30 5.98
CA VAL A 25 7.33 -20.37 5.04
C VAL A 25 7.54 -19.01 4.40
N GLY A 26 8.66 -18.35 4.71
CA GLY A 26 8.93 -16.95 4.35
C GLY A 26 8.28 -15.95 5.30
N ILE A 27 8.39 -16.18 6.62
CA ILE A 27 7.72 -15.41 7.67
C ILE A 27 8.10 -13.92 7.70
N GLY A 28 9.30 -13.56 7.20
CA GLY A 28 9.81 -12.19 7.13
C GLY A 28 9.24 -11.34 5.99
N GLY A 29 8.46 -11.94 5.09
CA GLY A 29 7.74 -11.18 4.05
C GLY A 29 6.69 -10.24 4.67
N ILE A 30 6.52 -9.03 4.11
CA ILE A 30 5.63 -8.00 4.69
C ILE A 30 4.22 -8.57 4.93
N GLY A 31 3.58 -9.16 3.93
CA GLY A 31 2.23 -9.71 4.10
C GLY A 31 2.15 -10.94 5.01
N MET A 32 3.23 -11.73 5.14
CA MET A 32 3.31 -12.89 6.02
C MET A 32 3.47 -12.47 7.48
N SER A 33 4.39 -11.53 7.73
CA SER A 33 4.70 -11.06 9.08
C SER A 33 3.51 -10.37 9.75
N GLY A 34 2.71 -9.63 9.00
CA GLY A 34 1.50 -8.99 9.53
C GLY A 34 0.48 -10.01 10.05
N ILE A 35 0.24 -11.08 9.30
CA ILE A 35 -0.65 -12.18 9.72
C ILE A 35 -0.07 -12.90 10.95
N ALA A 36 1.25 -13.20 10.92
CA ALA A 36 1.94 -13.85 12.03
C ALA A 36 1.85 -13.03 13.33
N GLU A 37 2.01 -11.71 13.25
CA GLU A 37 1.89 -10.78 14.38
C GLU A 37 0.48 -10.82 14.98
N ILE A 38 -0.57 -10.75 14.16
CA ILE A 38 -1.97 -10.81 14.63
C ILE A 38 -2.26 -12.16 15.32
N LEU A 39 -1.80 -13.27 14.74
CA LEU A 39 -1.97 -14.60 15.35
C LEU A 39 -1.25 -14.72 16.70
N LEU A 40 -0.02 -14.19 16.83
CA LEU A 40 0.71 -14.14 18.10
C LEU A 40 -0.07 -13.37 19.17
N GLU A 41 -0.59 -12.18 18.83
CA GLU A 41 -1.37 -11.37 19.76
C GLU A 41 -2.71 -12.00 20.14
N GLN A 42 -3.29 -12.85 19.26
CA GLN A 42 -4.44 -13.68 19.59
C GLN A 42 -4.10 -14.92 20.42
N GLY A 43 -2.80 -15.15 20.69
CA GLY A 43 -2.31 -16.24 21.55
C GLY A 43 -2.12 -17.57 20.83
N TYR A 44 -1.96 -17.58 19.50
CA TYR A 44 -1.56 -18.77 18.76
C TYR A 44 -0.05 -19.00 18.87
N ILE A 45 0.34 -20.27 18.77
CA ILE A 45 1.76 -20.65 18.66
C ILE A 45 2.19 -20.44 17.21
N VAL A 46 3.08 -19.47 16.98
CA VAL A 46 3.57 -19.14 15.64
C VAL A 46 5.04 -19.47 15.54
N GLN A 47 5.38 -20.19 14.49
CA GLN A 47 6.76 -20.44 14.08
C GLN A 47 6.92 -20.21 12.57
N GLY A 48 8.14 -20.10 12.09
CA GLY A 48 8.36 -19.97 10.65
C GLY A 48 9.83 -19.87 10.27
N SER A 49 10.08 -19.92 8.98
CA SER A 49 11.40 -19.81 8.38
C SER A 49 11.51 -18.60 7.46
N ASP A 50 12.72 -18.07 7.31
CA ASP A 50 13.06 -17.12 6.28
C ASP A 50 14.49 -17.33 5.80
N LEU A 51 14.81 -16.93 4.55
CA LEU A 51 16.15 -17.11 3.99
C LEU A 51 17.21 -16.26 4.71
N LYS A 52 16.80 -15.13 5.28
CA LYS A 52 17.70 -14.18 5.96
C LYS A 52 17.06 -13.62 7.23
N SER A 53 17.90 -13.33 8.22
CA SER A 53 17.46 -12.49 9.34
C SER A 53 17.22 -11.04 8.86
N SER A 54 16.19 -10.42 9.40
CA SER A 54 15.78 -9.05 9.09
C SER A 54 15.20 -8.35 10.32
N LYS A 55 15.01 -7.04 10.27
CA LYS A 55 14.33 -6.30 11.34
C LYS A 55 12.93 -6.86 11.63
N ILE A 56 12.24 -7.38 10.60
CA ILE A 56 10.91 -7.98 10.73
C ILE A 56 11.01 -9.30 11.50
N THR A 57 11.90 -10.21 11.10
CA THR A 57 12.05 -11.51 11.77
C THR A 57 12.50 -11.36 13.23
N GLU A 58 13.38 -10.39 13.54
CA GLU A 58 13.79 -10.11 14.91
C GLU A 58 12.63 -9.51 15.74
N ARG A 59 11.77 -8.71 15.13
CA ARG A 59 10.54 -8.23 15.79
C ARG A 59 9.61 -9.38 16.13
N LEU A 60 9.35 -10.29 15.21
CA LEU A 60 8.48 -11.46 15.44
C LEU A 60 9.04 -12.36 16.56
N LYS A 61 10.36 -12.56 16.63
CA LYS A 61 11.00 -13.25 17.76
C LYS A 61 10.71 -12.57 19.10
N LYS A 62 10.80 -11.23 19.15
CA LYS A 62 10.49 -10.46 20.36
C LYS A 62 9.02 -10.58 20.78
N LEU A 63 8.12 -10.79 19.83
CA LEU A 63 6.70 -11.03 20.05
C LEU A 63 6.38 -12.48 20.45
N GLY A 64 7.37 -13.38 20.43
CA GLY A 64 7.23 -14.76 20.87
C GLY A 64 7.19 -15.80 19.74
N ALA A 65 7.41 -15.42 18.47
CA ALA A 65 7.55 -16.39 17.40
C ALA A 65 8.87 -17.15 17.46
N VAL A 66 8.84 -18.43 17.10
CA VAL A 66 10.05 -19.21 16.81
C VAL A 66 10.43 -19.01 15.34
N VAL A 67 11.54 -18.32 15.07
CA VAL A 67 11.96 -18.02 13.69
C VAL A 67 13.29 -18.68 13.36
N TYR A 68 13.29 -19.49 12.32
CA TYR A 68 14.46 -20.18 11.77
C TYR A 68 15.05 -19.37 10.60
N VAL A 69 16.38 -19.33 10.51
CA VAL A 69 17.10 -18.76 9.36
C VAL A 69 17.52 -19.91 8.44
N GLY A 70 17.14 -19.84 7.19
CA GLY A 70 17.23 -20.97 6.25
C GLY A 70 15.99 -21.85 6.30
N GLN A 71 15.78 -22.61 5.22
CA GLN A 71 14.64 -23.51 5.06
C GLN A 71 15.11 -24.96 5.19
N ALA A 72 14.55 -25.70 6.13
CA ALA A 72 14.90 -27.10 6.41
C ALA A 72 13.67 -27.88 6.90
N VAL A 73 13.65 -29.18 6.61
CA VAL A 73 12.56 -30.09 7.01
C VAL A 73 12.30 -30.06 8.51
N GLU A 74 13.36 -29.94 9.30
CA GLU A 74 13.35 -29.93 10.76
C GLU A 74 12.62 -28.72 11.35
N ASN A 75 12.57 -27.61 10.60
CA ASN A 75 11.89 -26.38 11.03
C ASN A 75 10.38 -26.57 11.22
N LEU A 76 9.77 -27.54 10.53
CA LEU A 76 8.35 -27.85 10.72
C LEU A 76 8.03 -28.34 12.14
N GLY A 77 8.97 -29.06 12.78
CA GLY A 77 8.78 -29.53 14.16
C GLY A 77 7.41 -30.16 14.38
N GLY A 78 6.67 -29.61 15.34
CA GLY A 78 5.29 -29.97 15.68
C GLY A 78 4.23 -29.09 15.04
N ALA A 79 4.51 -28.47 13.90
CA ALA A 79 3.52 -27.68 13.17
C ALA A 79 2.31 -28.51 12.75
N GLU A 80 1.12 -27.93 12.91
CA GLU A 80 -0.15 -28.56 12.49
C GLU A 80 -0.74 -27.89 11.24
N VAL A 81 -0.34 -26.63 10.96
CA VAL A 81 -0.74 -25.88 9.76
C VAL A 81 0.48 -25.18 9.18
N VAL A 82 0.59 -25.15 7.86
CA VAL A 82 1.66 -24.44 7.15
C VAL A 82 1.05 -23.32 6.31
N VAL A 83 1.52 -22.08 6.53
CA VAL A 83 1.13 -20.91 5.73
C VAL A 83 2.23 -20.60 4.72
N VAL A 84 1.87 -20.46 3.45
CA VAL A 84 2.82 -20.25 2.37
C VAL A 84 2.51 -19.01 1.55
N SER A 85 3.56 -18.25 1.17
CA SER A 85 3.48 -17.14 0.22
C SER A 85 3.57 -17.62 -1.22
N THR A 86 2.97 -16.89 -2.16
CA THR A 86 3.10 -17.11 -3.60
C THR A 86 4.54 -16.99 -4.11
N ALA A 87 5.41 -16.28 -3.36
CA ALA A 87 6.84 -16.16 -3.68
C ALA A 87 7.65 -17.45 -3.47
N ILE A 88 7.10 -18.43 -2.76
CA ILE A 88 7.77 -19.71 -2.49
C ILE A 88 7.68 -20.60 -3.73
N LYS A 89 8.85 -20.98 -4.25
CA LYS A 89 8.97 -21.79 -5.46
C LYS A 89 8.67 -23.28 -5.20
N VAL A 90 8.30 -23.97 -6.26
CA VAL A 90 8.19 -25.44 -6.28
C VAL A 90 9.52 -26.07 -5.87
N GLY A 91 9.49 -27.16 -5.08
CA GLY A 91 10.68 -27.82 -4.55
C GLY A 91 11.19 -27.24 -3.23
N ASN A 92 10.39 -26.44 -2.55
CA ASN A 92 10.72 -25.97 -1.20
C ASN A 92 10.65 -27.14 -0.20
N LEU A 93 11.73 -27.36 0.55
CA LEU A 93 11.88 -28.53 1.45
C LEU A 93 10.80 -28.59 2.54
N GLU A 94 10.44 -27.46 3.13
CA GLU A 94 9.41 -27.40 4.18
C GLU A 94 8.02 -27.67 3.61
N LEU A 95 7.72 -27.11 2.43
CA LEU A 95 6.44 -27.29 1.77
C LEU A 95 6.24 -28.73 1.29
N ASP A 96 7.28 -29.35 0.74
CA ASP A 96 7.23 -30.75 0.28
C ASP A 96 7.08 -31.71 1.47
N GLU A 97 7.76 -31.45 2.58
CA GLU A 97 7.63 -32.22 3.81
C GLU A 97 6.25 -32.02 4.47
N ALA A 98 5.71 -30.80 4.48
CA ALA A 98 4.36 -30.57 4.99
C ALA A 98 3.31 -31.42 4.23
N ARG A 99 3.42 -31.44 2.90
CA ARG A 99 2.55 -32.27 2.06
C ARG A 99 2.74 -33.78 2.35
N ARG A 100 3.99 -34.21 2.52
CA ARG A 100 4.31 -35.62 2.87
C ARG A 100 3.72 -36.04 4.22
N ARG A 101 3.70 -35.12 5.20
CA ARG A 101 3.05 -35.33 6.52
C ARG A 101 1.53 -35.19 6.47
N GLY A 102 0.93 -34.77 5.34
CA GLY A 102 -0.51 -34.50 5.24
C GLY A 102 -0.97 -33.26 6.03
N LEU A 103 -0.06 -32.32 6.31
CA LEU A 103 -0.42 -31.09 6.99
C LEU A 103 -1.23 -30.18 6.06
N PRO A 104 -2.25 -29.47 6.57
CA PRO A 104 -2.91 -28.42 5.84
C PRO A 104 -1.90 -27.36 5.38
N VAL A 105 -1.86 -27.08 4.09
CA VAL A 105 -1.05 -26.00 3.49
C VAL A 105 -1.99 -24.91 3.02
N VAL A 106 -1.94 -23.76 3.67
CA VAL A 106 -2.84 -22.62 3.49
C VAL A 106 -2.08 -21.48 2.82
N ARG A 107 -2.64 -20.86 1.80
CA ARG A 107 -2.04 -19.67 1.20
C ARG A 107 -2.19 -18.46 2.11
N ARG A 108 -1.26 -17.50 2.00
CA ARG A 108 -1.29 -16.24 2.75
C ARG A 108 -2.68 -15.56 2.73
N ALA A 109 -3.28 -15.44 1.54
CA ALA A 109 -4.59 -14.80 1.38
C ALA A 109 -5.74 -15.62 2.01
N GLU A 110 -5.65 -16.94 2.03
CA GLU A 110 -6.63 -17.79 2.70
C GLU A 110 -6.55 -17.63 4.22
N MET A 111 -5.35 -17.58 4.80
CA MET A 111 -5.18 -17.30 6.23
C MET A 111 -5.68 -15.90 6.58
N LEU A 112 -5.41 -14.90 5.73
CA LEU A 112 -5.94 -13.55 5.91
C LEU A 112 -7.47 -13.54 5.86
N ALA A 113 -8.08 -14.26 4.92
CA ALA A 113 -9.54 -14.37 4.81
C ALA A 113 -10.16 -14.99 6.07
N GLU A 114 -9.53 -16.00 6.68
CA GLU A 114 -10.00 -16.58 7.93
C GLU A 114 -9.96 -15.56 9.08
N LEU A 115 -8.88 -14.76 9.19
CA LEU A 115 -8.82 -13.69 10.19
C LEU A 115 -9.88 -12.61 9.94
N MET A 116 -10.14 -12.27 8.68
CA MET A 116 -11.17 -11.29 8.30
C MET A 116 -12.58 -11.75 8.68
N ARG A 117 -12.88 -13.05 8.61
CA ARG A 117 -14.19 -13.61 9.02
C ARG A 117 -14.49 -13.43 10.50
N LEU A 118 -13.48 -13.19 11.31
CA LEU A 118 -13.67 -12.97 12.76
C LEU A 118 -14.12 -11.54 13.10
N LYS A 119 -14.08 -10.60 12.14
CA LYS A 119 -14.37 -9.17 12.36
C LYS A 119 -15.15 -8.59 11.18
N SER A 120 -15.90 -7.53 11.41
CA SER A 120 -16.31 -6.63 10.35
C SER A 120 -15.05 -6.01 9.73
N ASN A 121 -15.00 -5.84 8.39
CA ASN A 121 -13.76 -5.44 7.80
C ASN A 121 -13.91 -4.48 6.62
N VAL A 122 -12.87 -3.69 6.41
CA VAL A 122 -12.66 -2.82 5.25
C VAL A 122 -11.51 -3.38 4.45
N ALA A 123 -11.75 -3.74 3.20
CA ALA A 123 -10.70 -4.18 2.27
C ALA A 123 -10.45 -3.10 1.21
N VAL A 124 -9.21 -2.64 1.10
CA VAL A 124 -8.81 -1.59 0.17
C VAL A 124 -8.12 -2.20 -1.03
N ALA A 125 -8.78 -2.16 -2.17
CA ALA A 125 -8.28 -2.65 -3.45
C ALA A 125 -8.09 -1.50 -4.46
N GLY A 126 -7.38 -1.80 -5.53
CA GLY A 126 -7.04 -0.88 -6.61
C GLY A 126 -5.58 -1.02 -7.01
N THR A 127 -5.21 -0.54 -8.17
CA THR A 127 -3.82 -0.65 -8.66
C THR A 127 -2.88 0.23 -7.83
N HIS A 128 -3.28 1.48 -7.55
CA HIS A 128 -2.49 2.48 -6.82
C HIS A 128 -3.21 3.00 -5.58
N GLY A 129 -2.44 3.49 -4.59
CA GLY A 129 -2.97 4.14 -3.40
C GLY A 129 -3.44 3.21 -2.28
N LYS A 130 -3.46 1.89 -2.47
CA LYS A 130 -3.93 0.89 -1.48
C LYS A 130 -3.36 1.11 -0.08
N THR A 131 -2.04 1.08 0.03
CA THR A 131 -1.31 1.19 1.31
C THR A 131 -1.62 2.48 2.04
N THR A 132 -1.63 3.59 1.31
CA THR A 132 -1.93 4.92 1.87
C THR A 132 -3.38 4.99 2.35
N THR A 133 -4.34 4.54 1.52
CA THR A 133 -5.76 4.52 1.86
C THR A 133 -6.04 3.61 3.06
N THR A 134 -5.45 2.40 3.11
CA THR A 134 -5.54 1.48 4.25
C THR A 134 -5.06 2.15 5.54
N THR A 135 -3.95 2.89 5.47
CA THR A 135 -3.41 3.61 6.61
C THR A 135 -4.34 4.76 7.04
N MET A 136 -4.87 5.53 6.09
CA MET A 136 -5.81 6.63 6.37
C MET A 136 -7.11 6.12 6.99
N VAL A 137 -7.71 5.05 6.46
CA VAL A 137 -8.88 4.39 7.06
C VAL A 137 -8.58 3.98 8.50
N SER A 138 -7.44 3.33 8.72
CA SER A 138 -7.03 2.87 10.04
C SER A 138 -6.85 4.03 11.03
N THR A 139 -6.28 5.14 10.58
CA THR A 139 -6.06 6.35 11.40
C THR A 139 -7.38 7.00 11.77
N LEU A 140 -8.31 7.15 10.81
CA LEU A 140 -9.64 7.70 11.08
C LEU A 140 -10.42 6.81 12.05
N LEU A 141 -10.45 5.50 11.83
CA LEU A 141 -11.14 4.57 12.72
C LEU A 141 -10.53 4.58 14.13
N TYR A 142 -9.22 4.73 14.25
CA TYR A 142 -8.56 4.89 15.55
C TYR A 142 -8.98 6.20 16.23
N ALA A 143 -8.98 7.32 15.51
CA ALA A 143 -9.45 8.62 16.02
C ALA A 143 -10.94 8.58 16.43
N GLY A 144 -11.75 7.78 15.73
CA GLY A 144 -13.15 7.51 16.07
C GLY A 144 -13.37 6.55 17.23
N GLY A 145 -12.32 6.01 17.85
CA GLY A 145 -12.41 5.09 18.98
C GLY A 145 -12.73 3.63 18.60
N PHE A 146 -12.68 3.27 17.33
CA PHE A 146 -12.97 1.90 16.86
C PHE A 146 -11.85 0.90 17.14
N ASP A 147 -10.62 1.35 17.42
CA ASP A 147 -9.44 0.52 17.70
C ASP A 147 -9.29 -0.69 16.74
N PRO A 148 -9.14 -0.46 15.40
CA PRO A 148 -9.19 -1.52 14.43
C PRO A 148 -7.93 -2.40 14.46
N THR A 149 -8.10 -3.68 14.08
CA THR A 149 -6.99 -4.53 13.62
C THR A 149 -6.59 -4.10 12.22
N VAL A 150 -5.30 -4.00 11.94
CA VAL A 150 -4.78 -3.52 10.65
C VAL A 150 -3.77 -4.49 10.07
N ILE A 151 -3.88 -4.80 8.77
CA ILE A 151 -2.84 -5.48 7.98
C ILE A 151 -2.64 -4.68 6.69
N ASN A 152 -1.44 -4.16 6.51
CA ASN A 152 -1.07 -3.25 5.42
C ASN A 152 0.10 -3.80 4.60
N GLY A 153 0.24 -3.36 3.37
CA GLY A 153 1.37 -3.70 2.48
C GLY A 153 2.65 -2.92 2.76
N GLY A 154 2.59 -1.87 3.61
CA GLY A 154 3.74 -1.05 4.00
C GLY A 154 3.78 -0.78 5.50
N ILE A 155 4.92 -0.28 5.98
CA ILE A 155 5.09 0.10 7.38
C ILE A 155 4.35 1.41 7.65
N ILE A 156 3.44 1.40 8.62
CA ILE A 156 2.69 2.56 9.09
C ILE A 156 3.56 3.30 10.13
N HIS A 157 3.88 4.56 9.88
CA HIS A 157 4.76 5.34 10.77
C HIS A 157 4.24 5.39 12.22
N ALA A 158 2.93 5.56 12.40
CA ALA A 158 2.32 5.62 13.73
C ALA A 158 2.52 4.35 14.57
N PHE A 159 2.69 3.19 13.93
CA PHE A 159 2.80 1.89 14.61
C PHE A 159 4.21 1.27 14.51
N GLY A 160 5.06 1.78 13.60
CA GLY A 160 6.37 1.19 13.30
C GLY A 160 6.30 -0.23 12.76
N SER A 161 5.12 -0.65 12.26
CA SER A 161 4.81 -1.98 11.74
C SER A 161 3.86 -1.89 10.55
N ASN A 162 3.79 -2.95 9.78
CA ASN A 162 2.77 -3.15 8.75
C ASN A 162 1.50 -3.82 9.28
N ALA A 163 1.47 -4.20 10.55
CA ALA A 163 0.30 -4.77 11.20
C ALA A 163 0.13 -4.27 12.63
N ARG A 164 -1.10 -4.29 13.11
CA ARG A 164 -1.47 -4.00 14.48
C ARG A 164 -2.74 -4.77 14.83
N ALA A 165 -2.75 -5.52 15.92
CA ALA A 165 -3.99 -6.05 16.47
C ALA A 165 -4.69 -4.97 17.31
N GLY A 166 -5.91 -4.64 16.91
CA GLY A 166 -6.83 -3.80 17.65
C GLY A 166 -7.82 -4.63 18.44
N LYS A 167 -8.33 -4.04 19.52
CA LYS A 167 -9.36 -4.68 20.38
C LYS A 167 -10.78 -4.50 19.85
N GLY A 168 -10.96 -3.60 18.86
CA GLY A 168 -12.27 -3.31 18.27
C GLY A 168 -12.78 -4.41 17.35
N GLU A 169 -14.01 -4.26 16.90
CA GLU A 169 -14.71 -5.20 16.03
C GLU A 169 -14.35 -5.06 14.56
N TRP A 170 -13.58 -4.04 14.19
CA TRP A 170 -13.21 -3.74 12.81
C TRP A 170 -11.79 -4.20 12.48
N MET A 171 -11.62 -4.62 11.25
CA MET A 171 -10.33 -4.93 10.65
C MET A 171 -10.17 -4.16 9.34
N VAL A 172 -9.01 -3.57 9.11
CA VAL A 172 -8.67 -2.86 7.86
C VAL A 172 -7.54 -3.60 7.18
N VAL A 173 -7.74 -4.00 5.93
CA VAL A 173 -6.75 -4.77 5.18
C VAL A 173 -6.49 -4.18 3.82
N GLU A 174 -5.25 -4.26 3.36
CA GLU A 174 -4.88 -4.05 1.98
C GLU A 174 -5.20 -5.31 1.16
N ALA A 175 -5.97 -5.17 0.10
CA ALA A 175 -6.37 -6.24 -0.81
C ALA A 175 -5.53 -6.16 -2.08
N ASP A 176 -4.56 -7.08 -2.21
CA ASP A 176 -3.57 -7.11 -3.29
C ASP A 176 -4.12 -7.91 -4.48
N GLU A 177 -4.28 -7.25 -5.63
CA GLU A 177 -4.79 -7.83 -6.88
C GLU A 177 -3.74 -8.60 -7.68
N SER A 178 -2.47 -8.51 -7.30
CA SER A 178 -1.34 -8.97 -8.11
C SER A 178 -1.37 -10.46 -8.49
N ASP A 179 -2.00 -11.29 -7.65
CA ASP A 179 -2.13 -12.75 -7.84
C ASP A 179 -3.59 -13.23 -7.88
N GLY A 180 -4.56 -12.31 -8.00
CA GLY A 180 -6.00 -12.60 -8.04
C GLY A 180 -6.59 -13.13 -6.73
N THR A 181 -5.79 -13.31 -5.69
CA THR A 181 -6.28 -13.88 -4.41
C THR A 181 -7.17 -12.91 -3.64
N PHE A 182 -7.13 -11.61 -3.95
CA PHE A 182 -8.00 -10.61 -3.32
C PHE A 182 -9.49 -10.93 -3.46
N ASN A 183 -9.90 -11.61 -4.54
CA ASN A 183 -11.27 -12.08 -4.74
C ASN A 183 -11.75 -13.09 -3.69
N ARG A 184 -10.85 -13.67 -2.89
CA ARG A 184 -11.19 -14.60 -1.81
C ARG A 184 -11.40 -13.90 -0.46
N LEU A 185 -11.10 -12.60 -0.39
CA LEU A 185 -11.23 -11.83 0.84
C LEU A 185 -12.71 -11.50 1.10
N PRO A 186 -13.25 -11.86 2.27
CA PRO A 186 -14.66 -11.61 2.61
C PRO A 186 -14.87 -10.17 3.09
N ALA A 187 -14.78 -9.19 2.17
CA ALA A 187 -14.94 -7.78 2.49
C ALA A 187 -16.36 -7.44 2.94
N THR A 188 -16.52 -6.73 4.07
CA THR A 188 -17.78 -6.09 4.47
C THR A 188 -17.92 -4.73 3.78
N ILE A 189 -16.83 -3.96 3.76
CA ILE A 189 -16.71 -2.72 2.99
C ILE A 189 -15.54 -2.91 2.04
N ALA A 190 -15.75 -2.69 0.73
CA ALA A 190 -14.70 -2.72 -0.26
C ALA A 190 -14.44 -1.31 -0.81
N ILE A 191 -13.21 -0.86 -0.79
CA ILE A 191 -12.78 0.39 -1.44
C ILE A 191 -12.10 0.04 -2.75
N ILE A 192 -12.48 0.74 -3.83
CA ILE A 192 -11.81 0.66 -5.13
C ILE A 192 -11.23 2.03 -5.46
N THR A 193 -9.91 2.13 -5.47
CA THR A 193 -9.20 3.41 -5.70
C THR A 193 -9.07 3.73 -7.19
N ASN A 194 -8.60 2.78 -7.98
CA ASN A 194 -8.38 2.88 -9.43
C ASN A 194 -8.17 1.47 -10.01
N ILE A 195 -8.22 1.33 -11.33
CA ILE A 195 -7.99 0.08 -12.05
C ILE A 195 -7.15 0.39 -13.28
N ASP A 196 -5.84 0.19 -13.18
CA ASP A 196 -4.88 0.38 -14.27
C ASP A 196 -4.30 -0.95 -14.73
N PRO A 197 -3.83 -1.08 -15.99
CA PRO A 197 -3.28 -2.32 -16.52
C PRO A 197 -1.93 -2.64 -15.86
N GLU A 198 -1.95 -3.31 -14.72
CA GLU A 198 -0.80 -3.86 -14.01
C GLU A 198 -0.96 -5.36 -13.78
N HIS A 199 0.15 -6.06 -13.51
CA HIS A 199 0.16 -7.52 -13.25
C HIS A 199 -0.41 -8.36 -14.40
N MET A 200 -0.16 -7.94 -15.65
CA MET A 200 -0.65 -8.65 -16.83
C MET A 200 -0.03 -10.05 -16.98
N GLU A 201 1.10 -10.31 -16.36
CA GLU A 201 1.70 -11.65 -16.25
C GLU A 201 0.79 -12.64 -15.52
N HIS A 202 -0.04 -12.17 -14.59
CA HIS A 202 -1.06 -12.96 -13.90
C HIS A 202 -2.41 -12.95 -14.64
N TRP A 203 -2.88 -11.74 -14.99
CA TRP A 203 -4.23 -11.55 -15.54
C TRP A 203 -4.35 -11.92 -17.02
N GLY A 204 -3.24 -11.94 -17.75
CA GLY A 204 -3.20 -12.19 -19.18
C GLY A 204 -3.64 -10.98 -20.01
N ASP A 205 -4.81 -10.41 -19.71
CA ASP A 205 -5.32 -9.20 -20.34
C ASP A 205 -6.07 -8.29 -19.36
N PHE A 206 -6.33 -7.04 -19.78
CA PHE A 206 -6.94 -6.03 -18.94
C PHE A 206 -8.43 -6.33 -18.64
N ASN A 207 -9.13 -7.06 -19.50
CA ASN A 207 -10.53 -7.42 -19.26
C ASN A 207 -10.65 -8.44 -18.11
N ASN A 208 -9.69 -9.34 -17.99
CA ASN A 208 -9.63 -10.27 -16.86
C ASN A 208 -9.41 -9.52 -15.54
N LEU A 209 -8.55 -8.50 -15.51
CA LEU A 209 -8.36 -7.65 -14.34
C LEU A 209 -9.65 -6.90 -13.98
N ARG A 210 -10.31 -6.27 -14.97
CA ARG A 210 -11.63 -5.62 -14.79
C ARG A 210 -12.68 -6.58 -14.22
N GLN A 211 -12.70 -7.81 -14.72
CA GLN A 211 -13.60 -8.85 -14.22
C GLN A 211 -13.24 -9.26 -12.79
N GLY A 212 -11.96 -9.34 -12.44
CA GLY A 212 -11.49 -9.59 -11.06
C GLY A 212 -12.01 -8.53 -10.10
N PHE A 213 -11.92 -7.24 -10.43
CA PHE A 213 -12.49 -6.16 -9.58
C PHE A 213 -14.01 -6.23 -9.47
N PHE A 214 -14.70 -6.59 -10.57
CA PHE A 214 -16.14 -6.81 -10.54
C PHE A 214 -16.53 -7.93 -9.58
N GLU A 215 -15.84 -9.06 -9.64
CA GLU A 215 -16.05 -10.21 -8.73
C GLU A 215 -15.75 -9.84 -7.28
N PHE A 216 -14.67 -9.09 -7.03
CA PHE A 216 -14.33 -8.62 -5.69
C PHE A 216 -15.48 -7.80 -5.06
N VAL A 217 -16.08 -6.88 -5.82
CA VAL A 217 -17.23 -6.11 -5.35
C VAL A 217 -18.47 -6.99 -5.17
N HIS A 218 -18.71 -7.97 -6.05
CA HIS A 218 -19.85 -8.90 -5.93
C HIS A 218 -19.74 -9.83 -4.73
N ASN A 219 -18.54 -10.09 -4.21
CA ASN A 219 -18.32 -10.90 -3.01
C ASN A 219 -18.69 -10.18 -1.70
N ILE A 220 -18.97 -8.87 -1.75
CA ILE A 220 -19.48 -8.14 -0.58
C ILE A 220 -20.85 -8.70 -0.19
N PRO A 221 -21.14 -8.90 1.12
CA PRO A 221 -22.46 -9.34 1.56
C PRO A 221 -23.54 -8.31 1.20
N PHE A 222 -24.79 -8.74 1.13
CA PHE A 222 -25.91 -7.87 0.73
C PHE A 222 -26.09 -6.62 1.65
N TYR A 223 -25.59 -6.67 2.87
CA TYR A 223 -25.58 -5.56 3.82
C TYR A 223 -24.28 -4.72 3.78
N GLY A 224 -23.32 -5.13 2.97
CA GLY A 224 -22.03 -4.45 2.81
C GLY A 224 -22.11 -3.20 1.94
N LEU A 225 -20.94 -2.60 1.66
CA LEU A 225 -20.80 -1.35 0.93
C LEU A 225 -19.59 -1.39 0.01
N ALA A 226 -19.76 -1.00 -1.26
CA ALA A 226 -18.66 -0.66 -2.16
C ALA A 226 -18.43 0.85 -2.14
N ILE A 227 -17.19 1.30 -1.92
CA ILE A 227 -16.77 2.70 -1.95
C ILE A 227 -15.87 2.89 -3.17
N CYS A 228 -16.32 3.63 -4.18
CA CYS A 228 -15.75 3.64 -5.51
C CYS A 228 -15.32 5.04 -5.94
N ASN A 229 -14.08 5.17 -6.43
CA ASN A 229 -13.53 6.41 -6.98
C ASN A 229 -14.07 6.67 -8.39
N THR A 230 -15.00 7.61 -8.54
CA THR A 230 -15.62 7.93 -9.84
C THR A 230 -14.83 8.97 -10.65
N ASP A 231 -13.68 9.43 -10.20
CA ASP A 231 -12.75 10.20 -11.05
C ASP A 231 -11.93 9.29 -11.97
N HIS A 232 -11.94 7.97 -11.73
CA HIS A 232 -11.25 6.99 -12.55
C HIS A 232 -12.21 6.30 -13.50
N ASP A 233 -12.00 6.39 -14.82
CA ASP A 233 -12.92 5.91 -15.87
C ASP A 233 -13.30 4.45 -15.71
N GLU A 234 -12.33 3.57 -15.40
CA GLU A 234 -12.56 2.15 -15.23
C GLU A 234 -13.38 1.84 -13.97
N VAL A 235 -13.20 2.61 -12.90
CA VAL A 235 -14.01 2.48 -11.68
C VAL A 235 -15.42 3.01 -11.93
N GLN A 236 -15.58 4.10 -12.66
CA GLN A 236 -16.88 4.60 -13.07
C GLN A 236 -17.63 3.57 -13.93
N SER A 237 -16.92 2.93 -14.87
CA SER A 237 -17.45 1.81 -15.67
C SER A 237 -17.85 0.63 -14.78
N LEU A 238 -17.03 0.27 -13.78
CA LEU A 238 -17.36 -0.77 -12.81
C LEU A 238 -18.65 -0.44 -12.05
N VAL A 239 -18.79 0.79 -11.54
CA VAL A 239 -19.98 1.24 -10.79
C VAL A 239 -21.26 1.07 -11.63
N SER A 240 -21.22 1.37 -12.93
CA SER A 240 -22.37 1.22 -13.81
C SER A 240 -22.89 -0.23 -13.94
N ARG A 241 -22.06 -1.21 -13.63
CA ARG A 241 -22.35 -2.65 -13.70
C ARG A 241 -22.85 -3.22 -12.38
N ILE A 242 -22.70 -2.49 -11.26
CA ILE A 242 -23.11 -2.95 -9.93
C ILE A 242 -24.58 -2.64 -9.74
N THR A 243 -25.45 -3.65 -9.72
CA THR A 243 -26.92 -3.49 -9.63
C THR A 243 -27.52 -4.02 -8.34
N ASP A 244 -26.79 -4.85 -7.60
CA ASP A 244 -27.30 -5.63 -6.46
C ASP A 244 -26.47 -5.45 -5.16
N ARG A 245 -25.62 -4.43 -5.14
CA ARG A 245 -24.82 -4.03 -3.96
C ARG A 245 -24.98 -2.54 -3.71
N ARG A 246 -24.84 -2.14 -2.45
CA ARG A 246 -24.80 -0.72 -2.10
C ARG A 246 -23.48 -0.12 -2.56
N VAL A 247 -23.56 1.03 -3.21
CA VAL A 247 -22.40 1.78 -3.66
C VAL A 247 -22.44 3.17 -3.03
N MET A 248 -21.29 3.67 -2.61
CA MET A 248 -21.03 5.06 -2.27
C MET A 248 -19.86 5.52 -3.15
N THR A 249 -20.05 6.59 -3.86
CA THR A 249 -19.04 7.13 -4.76
C THR A 249 -18.25 8.24 -4.09
N TYR A 250 -16.98 8.36 -4.46
CA TYR A 250 -16.15 9.46 -3.99
C TYR A 250 -15.25 10.00 -5.10
N GLY A 251 -14.77 11.23 -4.93
CA GLY A 251 -13.87 11.87 -5.89
C GLY A 251 -13.88 13.38 -5.79
N PHE A 252 -13.50 14.04 -6.88
CA PHE A 252 -13.56 15.50 -7.06
C PHE A 252 -14.74 15.93 -7.94
N ASN A 253 -15.24 15.00 -8.77
CA ASN A 253 -16.33 15.30 -9.71
C ASN A 253 -17.65 15.60 -8.96
N ALA A 254 -18.51 16.40 -9.60
CA ALA A 254 -19.74 16.90 -8.99
C ALA A 254 -20.81 15.82 -8.72
N GLN A 255 -20.65 14.63 -9.27
CA GLN A 255 -21.62 13.52 -9.14
C GLN A 255 -21.27 12.55 -8.01
N ALA A 256 -20.05 12.69 -7.41
CA ALA A 256 -19.63 11.84 -6.32
C ALA A 256 -20.42 12.15 -5.03
N ASP A 257 -20.76 11.10 -4.26
CA ASP A 257 -21.49 11.22 -2.99
C ASP A 257 -20.64 11.92 -1.91
N VAL A 258 -19.34 11.69 -1.91
CA VAL A 258 -18.36 12.32 -1.02
C VAL A 258 -17.25 12.93 -1.86
N ARG A 259 -17.12 14.24 -1.85
CA ARG A 259 -16.15 14.93 -2.72
C ARG A 259 -15.33 15.97 -2.02
N ALA A 260 -14.05 16.12 -2.39
CA ALA A 260 -13.25 17.24 -1.96
C ALA A 260 -13.52 18.48 -2.84
N VAL A 261 -13.61 19.62 -2.16
CA VAL A 261 -13.79 20.94 -2.78
C VAL A 261 -12.88 21.96 -2.10
N ASN A 262 -12.72 23.13 -2.69
CA ASN A 262 -11.93 24.24 -2.12
C ASN A 262 -10.47 23.82 -1.80
N LEU A 263 -9.83 23.14 -2.75
CA LEU A 263 -8.46 22.61 -2.57
C LEU A 263 -7.45 23.76 -2.45
N ASN A 264 -6.60 23.69 -1.43
CA ASN A 264 -5.46 24.58 -1.24
C ASN A 264 -4.25 23.79 -0.75
N TYR A 265 -3.07 24.12 -1.26
CA TYR A 265 -1.83 23.40 -0.95
C TYR A 265 -0.87 24.37 -0.26
N THR A 266 -0.25 23.87 0.81
CA THR A 266 0.85 24.54 1.52
C THR A 266 2.05 23.61 1.57
N GLU A 267 3.19 24.10 2.06
CA GLU A 267 4.38 23.26 2.18
C GLU A 267 4.08 22.04 3.07
N GLY A 268 4.14 20.86 2.44
CA GLY A 268 3.94 19.57 3.12
C GLY A 268 2.49 19.22 3.50
N ALA A 269 1.48 20.02 3.16
CA ALA A 269 0.09 19.74 3.53
C ALA A 269 -0.92 20.13 2.44
N SER A 270 -2.07 19.45 2.47
CA SER A 270 -3.25 19.77 1.66
C SER A 270 -4.39 20.20 2.57
N HIS A 271 -5.11 21.27 2.17
CA HIS A 271 -6.28 21.79 2.86
C HIS A 271 -7.48 21.73 1.92
N PHE A 272 -8.63 21.32 2.40
CA PHE A 272 -9.83 21.15 1.59
C PHE A 272 -11.09 21.09 2.45
N ASP A 273 -12.22 21.24 1.82
CA ASP A 273 -13.53 20.93 2.41
C ASP A 273 -14.08 19.66 1.79
N ILE A 274 -14.96 18.96 2.51
CA ILE A 274 -15.61 17.76 2.00
C ILE A 274 -17.10 18.05 1.87
N ALA A 275 -17.62 18.03 0.64
CA ALA A 275 -19.03 18.17 0.35
C ALA A 275 -19.69 16.81 0.22
N LEU A 276 -20.89 16.66 0.80
CA LEU A 276 -21.70 15.46 0.82
C LEU A 276 -22.90 15.60 -0.13
N TRP A 277 -23.39 14.50 -0.66
CA TRP A 277 -24.53 14.47 -1.59
C TRP A 277 -25.82 15.10 -1.01
N ASP A 278 -26.01 15.06 0.30
CA ASP A 278 -27.17 15.65 1.01
C ASP A 278 -27.05 17.15 1.27
N GLY A 279 -25.98 17.79 0.78
CA GLY A 279 -25.65 19.19 0.97
C GLY A 279 -24.85 19.48 2.24
N GLY A 280 -24.50 18.46 3.04
CA GLY A 280 -23.60 18.59 4.18
C GLY A 280 -22.19 19.01 3.76
N ILE A 281 -21.48 19.73 4.63
CA ILE A 281 -20.08 20.12 4.43
C ILE A 281 -19.28 19.85 5.69
N ILE A 282 -18.14 19.17 5.54
CA ILE A 282 -17.09 19.09 6.57
C ILE A 282 -16.01 20.08 6.15
N ALA A 283 -16.04 21.26 6.73
CA ALA A 283 -15.12 22.33 6.39
C ALA A 283 -13.78 22.24 7.13
N ASN A 284 -12.74 22.89 6.57
CA ASN A 284 -11.41 23.02 7.16
C ASN A 284 -10.72 21.69 7.46
N CYS A 285 -10.78 20.75 6.55
CA CYS A 285 -9.99 19.53 6.62
C CYS A 285 -8.53 19.82 6.26
N SER A 286 -7.60 19.20 6.97
CA SER A 286 -6.17 19.31 6.73
C SER A 286 -5.53 17.91 6.73
N LEU A 287 -4.73 17.65 5.71
CA LEU A 287 -3.97 16.40 5.56
C LEU A 287 -2.48 16.76 5.47
N PRO A 288 -1.61 16.27 6.37
CA PRO A 288 -0.17 16.57 6.34
C PRO A 288 0.56 15.73 5.25
N MET A 289 0.02 15.75 4.05
CA MET A 289 0.57 15.21 2.82
C MET A 289 0.12 16.06 1.64
N PRO A 290 1.00 16.39 0.69
CA PRO A 290 0.63 17.12 -0.52
C PRO A 290 0.01 16.18 -1.57
N GLY A 291 -0.72 16.78 -2.51
CA GLY A 291 -1.16 16.16 -3.74
C GLY A 291 -2.61 15.67 -3.77
N GLU A 292 -3.25 15.87 -4.92
CA GLU A 292 -4.64 15.48 -5.18
C GLU A 292 -4.88 13.98 -4.96
N HIS A 293 -3.91 13.12 -5.36
CA HIS A 293 -4.02 11.67 -5.15
C HIS A 293 -4.10 11.31 -3.65
N ASN A 294 -3.42 12.05 -2.76
CA ASN A 294 -3.52 11.84 -1.32
C ASN A 294 -4.85 12.35 -0.75
N ILE A 295 -5.38 13.46 -1.30
CA ILE A 295 -6.75 13.91 -0.96
C ILE A 295 -7.77 12.85 -1.42
N SER A 296 -7.63 12.29 -2.62
CA SER A 296 -8.50 11.21 -3.10
C SER A 296 -8.48 9.99 -2.16
N ASN A 297 -7.28 9.56 -1.72
CA ASN A 297 -7.14 8.49 -0.73
C ASN A 297 -7.82 8.85 0.62
N ALA A 298 -7.71 10.12 1.03
CA ALA A 298 -8.34 10.62 2.26
C ALA A 298 -9.87 10.63 2.18
N ILE A 299 -10.44 11.04 1.03
CA ILE A 299 -11.90 11.01 0.83
C ILE A 299 -12.44 9.58 0.90
N ALA A 300 -11.72 8.60 0.34
CA ALA A 300 -12.10 7.20 0.48
C ALA A 300 -12.19 6.77 1.95
N ALA A 301 -11.21 7.17 2.76
CA ALA A 301 -11.22 6.90 4.20
C ALA A 301 -12.35 7.65 4.94
N VAL A 302 -12.63 8.89 4.53
CA VAL A 302 -13.76 9.67 5.06
C VAL A 302 -15.10 9.02 4.71
N ALA A 303 -15.27 8.48 3.52
CA ALA A 303 -16.47 7.75 3.12
C ALA A 303 -16.74 6.55 4.06
N VAL A 304 -15.70 5.80 4.46
CA VAL A 304 -15.81 4.76 5.50
C VAL A 304 -16.23 5.35 6.84
N ALA A 305 -15.55 6.42 7.28
CA ALA A 305 -15.82 7.06 8.56
C ALA A 305 -17.27 7.56 8.68
N LEU A 306 -17.79 8.18 7.62
CA LEU A 306 -19.18 8.64 7.51
C LEU A 306 -20.17 7.47 7.56
N HIS A 307 -19.89 6.39 6.81
CA HIS A 307 -20.73 5.19 6.83
C HIS A 307 -20.81 4.58 8.23
N LEU A 308 -19.75 4.65 9.00
CA LEU A 308 -19.70 4.17 10.38
C LEU A 308 -20.22 5.17 11.43
N GLY A 309 -20.74 6.32 10.99
CA GLY A 309 -21.35 7.32 11.85
C GLY A 309 -20.36 8.15 12.68
N MET A 310 -19.12 8.29 12.24
CA MET A 310 -18.15 9.16 12.91
C MET A 310 -18.57 10.64 12.83
N SER A 311 -18.29 11.38 13.89
CA SER A 311 -18.53 12.82 13.89
C SER A 311 -17.56 13.57 12.98
N ASN A 312 -18.01 14.70 12.41
CA ASN A 312 -17.18 15.58 11.58
C ASN A 312 -15.90 16.01 12.30
N GLU A 313 -15.96 16.20 13.61
CA GLU A 313 -14.79 16.57 14.42
C GLU A 313 -13.77 15.41 14.49
N ALA A 314 -14.21 14.19 14.75
CA ALA A 314 -13.33 13.02 14.77
C ALA A 314 -12.67 12.78 13.40
N ILE A 315 -13.40 13.05 12.30
CA ILE A 315 -12.87 12.97 10.94
C ILE A 315 -11.75 14.02 10.75
N ARG A 316 -11.98 15.29 11.12
CA ARG A 316 -10.96 16.35 10.99
C ARG A 316 -9.71 16.04 11.81
N ILE A 317 -9.87 15.63 13.06
CA ILE A 317 -8.75 15.23 13.93
C ILE A 317 -7.98 14.06 13.31
N GLY A 318 -8.68 13.02 12.85
CA GLY A 318 -8.04 11.85 12.25
C GLY A 318 -7.26 12.16 10.97
N LEU A 319 -7.75 13.08 10.13
CA LEU A 319 -7.03 13.55 8.94
C LEU A 319 -5.78 14.36 9.33
N GLN A 320 -5.90 15.28 10.28
CA GLN A 320 -4.81 16.13 10.75
C GLN A 320 -3.72 15.32 11.46
N ASP A 321 -4.08 14.28 12.19
CA ASP A 321 -3.17 13.42 12.94
C ASP A 321 -2.49 12.35 12.11
N PHE A 322 -2.79 12.27 10.81
CA PHE A 322 -2.18 11.31 9.92
C PHE A 322 -0.66 11.50 9.87
N LYS A 323 0.10 10.43 10.17
CA LYS A 323 1.58 10.50 10.25
C LYS A 323 2.30 10.04 8.99
N GLY A 324 1.54 9.70 7.95
CA GLY A 324 2.10 9.17 6.70
C GLY A 324 2.44 7.68 6.75
N VAL A 325 2.90 7.20 5.62
CA VAL A 325 3.37 5.83 5.40
C VAL A 325 4.82 5.89 4.97
N ASN A 326 5.64 4.94 5.42
CA ASN A 326 7.04 4.87 5.03
C ASN A 326 7.18 4.81 3.50
N ARG A 327 8.10 5.61 2.95
CA ARG A 327 8.34 5.70 1.51
C ARG A 327 7.11 6.18 0.71
N ARG A 328 6.27 7.05 1.27
CA ARG A 328 5.18 7.75 0.56
C ARG A 328 5.34 9.24 0.84
N PHE A 329 6.01 9.95 -0.04
CA PHE A 329 6.41 11.35 0.09
C PHE A 329 7.08 11.65 1.45
N THR A 330 7.98 10.74 1.88
CA THR A 330 8.61 10.81 3.20
C THR A 330 9.79 11.76 3.21
N LYS A 331 9.74 12.84 4.00
CA LYS A 331 10.90 13.70 4.23
C LYS A 331 11.95 12.93 5.04
N VAL A 332 13.09 12.66 4.43
CA VAL A 332 14.21 11.92 5.03
C VAL A 332 15.12 12.88 5.80
N ALA A 333 15.44 14.01 5.19
CA ALA A 333 16.32 15.01 5.77
C ALA A 333 16.12 16.38 5.11
N GLU A 334 16.75 17.38 5.71
CA GLU A 334 17.02 18.67 5.10
C GLU A 334 18.51 18.97 5.26
N ILE A 335 19.24 19.08 4.16
CA ILE A 335 20.70 19.22 4.15
C ILE A 335 21.06 20.45 3.32
N ASN A 336 21.76 21.40 3.88
CA ASN A 336 22.18 22.64 3.21
C ASN A 336 21.03 23.39 2.52
N GLY A 337 19.82 23.35 3.10
CA GLY A 337 18.62 23.97 2.52
C GLY A 337 18.00 23.16 1.37
N ILE A 338 18.40 21.91 1.17
CA ILE A 338 17.83 20.97 0.21
C ILE A 338 16.92 20.00 0.97
N THR A 339 15.63 19.96 0.61
CA THR A 339 14.70 18.99 1.16
C THR A 339 14.85 17.64 0.44
N ILE A 340 15.04 16.55 1.18
CA ILE A 340 15.24 15.20 0.63
C ILE A 340 14.01 14.35 0.93
N ILE A 341 13.39 13.80 -0.13
CA ILE A 341 12.16 12.99 -0.08
C ILE A 341 12.47 11.57 -0.59
N ASP A 342 11.96 10.56 0.10
CA ASP A 342 11.91 9.15 -0.33
C ASP A 342 10.47 8.78 -0.71
N ASP A 343 10.27 8.30 -1.94
CA ASP A 343 8.96 7.84 -2.41
C ASP A 343 9.04 6.49 -3.13
N TYR A 344 8.06 5.65 -2.90
CA TYR A 344 7.99 4.30 -3.45
C TYR A 344 7.53 4.27 -4.92
N ALA A 345 7.09 5.40 -5.47
CA ALA A 345 6.58 5.52 -6.84
C ALA A 345 7.53 4.88 -7.85
N HIS A 346 7.03 3.88 -8.56
CA HIS A 346 7.80 3.07 -9.49
C HIS A 346 7.03 2.75 -10.79
N HIS A 347 5.78 3.19 -10.89
CA HIS A 347 4.94 3.18 -12.08
C HIS A 347 4.82 4.60 -12.63
N PRO A 348 4.74 4.84 -13.95
CA PRO A 348 4.64 6.19 -14.54
C PRO A 348 3.52 7.04 -13.93
N VAL A 349 2.33 6.45 -13.71
CA VAL A 349 1.18 7.13 -13.08
C VAL A 349 1.51 7.60 -11.66
N GLU A 350 2.20 6.78 -10.87
CA GLU A 350 2.61 7.15 -9.51
C GLU A 350 3.66 8.27 -9.52
N ILE A 351 4.66 8.17 -10.42
CA ILE A 351 5.72 9.18 -10.58
C ILE A 351 5.10 10.53 -10.96
N LEU A 352 4.22 10.54 -11.95
CA LEU A 352 3.51 11.74 -12.37
C LEU A 352 2.74 12.38 -11.21
N ALA A 353 1.98 11.57 -10.44
CA ALA A 353 1.21 12.05 -9.29
C ALA A 353 2.12 12.60 -8.17
N THR A 354 3.24 11.94 -7.87
CA THR A 354 4.20 12.38 -6.87
C THR A 354 4.89 13.69 -7.27
N LEU A 355 5.32 13.81 -8.53
CA LEU A 355 5.96 15.03 -9.02
C LEU A 355 4.99 16.22 -9.12
N LYS A 356 3.74 15.97 -9.53
CA LYS A 356 2.67 16.97 -9.48
C LYS A 356 2.43 17.46 -8.05
N ALA A 357 2.39 16.57 -7.07
CA ALA A 357 2.25 16.94 -5.66
C ALA A 357 3.44 17.75 -5.14
N ALA A 358 4.65 17.39 -5.54
CA ALA A 358 5.85 18.16 -5.23
C ALA A 358 5.76 19.58 -5.81
N ARG A 359 5.39 19.71 -7.09
CA ARG A 359 5.24 21.01 -7.77
C ARG A 359 4.16 21.89 -7.14
N GLN A 360 3.07 21.30 -6.67
CA GLN A 360 2.00 22.02 -5.98
C GLN A 360 2.42 22.55 -4.60
N SER A 361 3.35 21.88 -3.93
CA SER A 361 3.75 22.17 -2.54
C SER A 361 5.14 22.81 -2.42
N HIS A 362 5.91 22.94 -3.51
CA HIS A 362 7.26 23.46 -3.50
C HIS A 362 7.51 24.45 -4.64
N ALA A 363 7.95 25.65 -4.28
CA ALA A 363 8.19 26.74 -5.25
C ALA A 363 9.57 26.65 -5.93
N GLY A 364 10.53 25.91 -5.35
CA GLY A 364 11.88 25.74 -5.88
C GLY A 364 11.99 24.70 -6.98
N ARG A 365 13.23 24.37 -7.36
CA ARG A 365 13.48 23.30 -8.32
C ARG A 365 13.15 21.93 -7.73
N ILE A 366 12.62 21.05 -8.58
CA ILE A 366 12.39 19.63 -8.27
C ILE A 366 13.43 18.81 -9.02
N VAL A 367 14.23 18.08 -8.26
CA VAL A 367 15.26 17.16 -8.75
C VAL A 367 14.76 15.73 -8.49
N ALA A 368 14.40 15.01 -9.54
CA ALA A 368 13.87 13.65 -9.44
C ALA A 368 14.98 12.64 -9.75
N ILE A 369 15.24 11.69 -8.85
CA ILE A 369 16.13 10.55 -9.13
C ILE A 369 15.27 9.29 -9.14
N HIS A 370 15.19 8.64 -10.29
CA HIS A 370 14.36 7.44 -10.46
C HIS A 370 15.19 6.18 -10.65
N GLN A 371 14.86 5.14 -9.87
CA GLN A 371 15.36 3.78 -10.06
C GLN A 371 14.27 2.93 -10.70
N PRO A 372 14.37 2.64 -12.02
CA PRO A 372 13.44 1.73 -12.66
C PRO A 372 13.44 0.37 -11.95
N HIS A 373 12.27 -0.23 -11.78
CA HIS A 373 12.09 -1.49 -11.06
C HIS A 373 11.53 -2.54 -12.01
N ARG A 374 12.29 -3.61 -12.28
CA ARG A 374 12.11 -4.67 -13.28
C ARG A 374 12.33 -4.20 -14.71
N TYR A 375 13.05 -4.99 -15.47
CA TYR A 375 13.26 -4.75 -16.89
C TYR A 375 11.96 -4.88 -17.69
N SER A 376 11.14 -5.86 -17.36
CA SER A 376 9.85 -6.08 -18.02
C SER A 376 8.90 -4.89 -17.90
N ARG A 377 8.85 -4.24 -16.71
CA ARG A 377 8.02 -3.03 -16.54
C ARG A 377 8.58 -1.86 -17.37
N LEU A 378 9.90 -1.66 -17.36
CA LEU A 378 10.51 -0.59 -18.14
C LEU A 378 10.26 -0.80 -19.63
N ASP A 379 10.40 -2.03 -20.14
CA ASP A 379 10.15 -2.38 -21.54
C ASP A 379 8.69 -2.12 -21.94
N ASN A 380 7.75 -2.61 -21.14
CA ASN A 380 6.32 -2.49 -21.43
C ASN A 380 5.78 -1.05 -21.36
N LEU A 381 6.40 -0.17 -20.56
CA LEU A 381 5.92 1.18 -20.25
C LEU A 381 6.94 2.27 -20.62
N LEU A 382 7.88 1.99 -21.53
CA LEU A 382 8.98 2.91 -21.83
C LEU A 382 8.49 4.29 -22.28
N GLU A 383 7.48 4.34 -23.15
CA GLU A 383 6.90 5.59 -23.64
C GLU A 383 6.21 6.39 -22.51
N ASP A 384 5.51 5.70 -21.59
CA ASP A 384 4.88 6.34 -20.45
C ASP A 384 5.94 6.89 -19.48
N PHE A 385 7.03 6.15 -19.25
CA PHE A 385 8.17 6.65 -18.47
C PHE A 385 8.82 7.87 -19.11
N CYS A 386 8.90 7.95 -20.45
CA CYS A 386 9.45 9.11 -21.13
C CYS A 386 8.64 10.40 -20.95
N THR A 387 7.39 10.30 -20.52
CA THR A 387 6.46 11.44 -20.41
C THR A 387 6.03 11.79 -18.98
N CYS A 388 6.35 10.96 -17.97
CA CYS A 388 5.84 11.17 -16.61
C CYS A 388 6.65 12.13 -15.72
N PHE A 389 7.79 12.69 -16.22
CA PHE A 389 8.69 13.54 -15.41
C PHE A 389 8.56 15.04 -15.68
N HIS A 390 7.51 15.51 -16.34
CA HIS A 390 7.40 16.92 -16.79
C HIS A 390 7.43 17.96 -15.67
N ASP A 391 7.00 17.58 -14.46
CA ASP A 391 7.03 18.46 -13.28
C ASP A 391 8.41 18.52 -12.59
N ALA A 392 9.39 17.70 -13.01
CA ALA A 392 10.75 17.77 -12.53
C ALA A 392 11.62 18.69 -13.40
N ASP A 393 12.46 19.52 -12.77
CA ASP A 393 13.42 20.38 -13.48
C ASP A 393 14.68 19.62 -13.91
N VAL A 394 15.06 18.61 -13.12
CA VAL A 394 16.20 17.72 -13.39
C VAL A 394 15.76 16.29 -13.15
N VAL A 395 16.11 15.37 -14.04
CA VAL A 395 15.83 13.93 -13.92
C VAL A 395 17.09 13.12 -13.99
N GLY A 396 17.41 12.43 -12.91
CA GLY A 396 18.47 11.43 -12.84
C GLY A 396 17.89 10.01 -12.93
N ILE A 397 18.40 9.18 -13.82
CA ILE A 397 18.00 7.78 -13.96
C ILE A 397 19.12 6.87 -13.49
N THR A 398 18.78 5.90 -12.63
CA THR A 398 19.77 4.91 -12.13
C THR A 398 19.73 3.60 -12.93
N ASP A 399 20.67 2.70 -12.63
CA ASP A 399 20.57 1.33 -13.15
C ASP A 399 19.25 0.67 -12.70
N VAL A 400 18.68 -0.17 -13.57
CA VAL A 400 17.44 -0.90 -13.28
C VAL A 400 17.62 -1.84 -12.09
N PHE A 401 16.72 -1.79 -11.13
CA PHE A 401 16.66 -2.80 -10.09
C PHE A 401 15.96 -4.05 -10.64
N ALA A 402 16.76 -5.07 -10.90
CA ALA A 402 16.34 -6.25 -11.66
C ALA A 402 15.22 -7.08 -10.98
N ALA A 403 15.13 -7.09 -9.64
CA ALA A 403 14.15 -7.89 -8.86
C ALA A 403 14.12 -9.38 -9.26
N GLY A 404 15.29 -9.92 -9.68
CA GLY A 404 15.44 -11.32 -10.12
C GLY A 404 15.20 -11.57 -11.60
N GLU A 405 14.92 -10.54 -12.40
CA GLU A 405 14.80 -10.63 -13.86
C GLU A 405 16.17 -10.54 -14.55
N THR A 406 16.24 -11.06 -15.76
CA THR A 406 17.38 -10.87 -16.66
C THR A 406 17.23 -9.57 -17.45
N PRO A 407 18.34 -8.89 -17.80
CA PRO A 407 18.28 -7.68 -18.63
C PRO A 407 17.55 -7.91 -19.95
N ILE A 408 16.76 -6.91 -20.35
CA ILE A 408 16.05 -6.85 -21.64
C ILE A 408 16.74 -5.76 -22.48
N LYS A 409 17.06 -6.09 -23.73
CA LYS A 409 17.66 -5.14 -24.67
C LYS A 409 16.66 -4.05 -25.02
N GLY A 410 17.03 -2.79 -24.88
CA GLY A 410 16.16 -1.63 -25.13
C GLY A 410 15.40 -1.15 -23.90
N ALA A 411 15.65 -1.76 -22.73
CA ALA A 411 15.01 -1.41 -21.46
C ALA A 411 16.03 -1.22 -20.34
N ASP A 412 17.03 -0.37 -20.58
CA ASP A 412 18.02 -0.03 -19.57
C ASP A 412 18.00 1.48 -19.23
N ARG A 413 18.92 1.89 -18.36
CA ARG A 413 19.07 3.29 -17.95
C ARG A 413 19.28 4.22 -19.15
N GLU A 414 20.16 3.86 -20.07
CA GLU A 414 20.52 4.72 -21.19
C GLU A 414 19.39 4.82 -22.22
N ASP A 415 18.60 3.76 -22.38
CA ASP A 415 17.41 3.77 -23.22
C ASP A 415 16.37 4.76 -22.67
N LEU A 416 16.12 4.76 -21.35
CA LEU A 416 15.21 5.71 -20.72
C LEU A 416 15.74 7.14 -20.75
N VAL A 417 17.03 7.37 -20.46
CA VAL A 417 17.66 8.70 -20.58
C VAL A 417 17.52 9.24 -22.00
N SER A 418 17.83 8.42 -23.01
CA SER A 418 17.68 8.78 -24.43
C SER A 418 16.20 9.04 -24.79
N GLY A 419 15.28 8.26 -24.24
CA GLY A 419 13.84 8.44 -24.40
C GLY A 419 13.36 9.78 -23.84
N LEU A 420 13.72 10.13 -22.61
CA LEU A 420 13.40 11.41 -21.98
C LEU A 420 13.88 12.61 -22.80
N VAL A 421 15.14 12.55 -23.30
CA VAL A 421 15.70 13.61 -24.16
C VAL A 421 14.90 13.73 -25.46
N ARG A 422 14.54 12.62 -26.10
CA ARG A 422 13.71 12.61 -27.33
C ARG A 422 12.32 13.21 -27.09
N HIS A 423 11.75 13.02 -25.89
CA HIS A 423 10.46 13.59 -25.50
C HIS A 423 10.59 15.02 -24.93
N GLY A 424 11.76 15.65 -25.05
CA GLY A 424 11.97 17.07 -24.78
C GLY A 424 12.31 17.42 -23.34
N HIS A 425 12.65 16.47 -22.48
CA HIS A 425 13.13 16.78 -21.14
C HIS A 425 14.49 17.46 -21.21
N ARG A 426 14.62 18.68 -20.66
CA ARG A 426 15.77 19.56 -20.89
C ARG A 426 17.02 19.18 -20.13
N HIS A 427 16.87 18.56 -18.96
CA HIS A 427 18.00 18.20 -18.09
C HIS A 427 17.82 16.78 -17.56
N THR A 428 18.45 15.83 -18.25
CA THR A 428 18.43 14.42 -17.91
C THR A 428 19.86 13.92 -17.67
N VAL A 429 20.09 13.19 -16.59
CA VAL A 429 21.41 12.73 -16.14
C VAL A 429 21.40 11.23 -15.85
N SER A 430 22.49 10.56 -16.18
CA SER A 430 22.74 9.16 -15.83
C SER A 430 23.36 9.06 -14.44
N VAL A 431 22.66 8.45 -13.47
CA VAL A 431 23.12 8.32 -12.07
C VAL A 431 23.30 6.84 -11.75
N LYS A 432 24.42 6.26 -12.11
CA LYS A 432 24.63 4.81 -12.18
C LYS A 432 24.29 4.05 -10.88
N ASN A 433 24.73 4.56 -9.74
CA ASN A 433 24.69 3.84 -8.47
C ASN A 433 24.69 4.81 -7.27
N GLU A 434 24.73 4.27 -6.04
CA GLU A 434 24.76 5.03 -4.79
C GLU A 434 25.87 6.09 -4.74
N LYS A 435 27.10 5.74 -5.17
CA LYS A 435 28.21 6.69 -5.19
C LYS A 435 27.96 7.84 -6.16
N ALA A 436 27.44 7.54 -7.36
CA ALA A 436 27.08 8.55 -8.35
C ALA A 436 25.92 9.44 -7.84
N LEU A 437 25.00 8.92 -7.02
CA LEU A 437 23.97 9.72 -6.36
C LEU A 437 24.56 10.75 -5.39
N ALA A 438 25.56 10.36 -4.58
CA ALA A 438 26.23 11.28 -3.65
C ALA A 438 27.05 12.36 -4.40
N GLU A 439 27.71 11.98 -5.48
CA GLU A 439 28.42 12.92 -6.37
C GLU A 439 27.45 13.90 -7.03
N PHE A 440 26.33 13.39 -7.56
CA PHE A 440 25.26 14.18 -8.16
C PHE A 440 24.65 15.16 -7.15
N PHE A 441 24.33 14.70 -5.92
CA PHE A 441 23.81 15.57 -4.86
C PHE A 441 24.73 16.76 -4.59
N SER A 442 26.03 16.50 -4.51
CA SER A 442 27.02 17.53 -4.20
C SER A 442 27.28 18.51 -5.35
N SER A 443 27.13 18.09 -6.61
CA SER A 443 27.43 18.91 -7.78
C SER A 443 26.22 19.60 -8.40
N GLU A 444 25.03 19.01 -8.33
CA GLU A 444 23.85 19.43 -9.08
C GLU A 444 22.74 20.04 -8.20
N CYS A 445 22.64 19.63 -6.92
CA CYS A 445 21.61 20.15 -6.04
C CYS A 445 22.05 21.49 -5.40
N LEU A 446 21.10 22.42 -5.32
CA LEU A 446 21.30 23.77 -4.80
C LEU A 446 20.39 24.04 -3.60
N PRO A 447 20.75 24.96 -2.69
CA PRO A 447 19.85 25.38 -1.61
C PRO A 447 18.50 25.84 -2.17
N GLY A 448 17.42 25.37 -1.59
CA GLY A 448 16.04 25.61 -2.07
C GLY A 448 15.52 24.55 -3.01
N ASP A 449 16.30 23.51 -3.38
CA ASP A 449 15.83 22.39 -4.17
C ASP A 449 15.05 21.37 -3.32
N MET A 450 14.16 20.63 -3.97
CA MET A 450 13.59 19.40 -3.45
C MET A 450 14.14 18.21 -4.25
N LEU A 451 14.96 17.38 -3.59
CA LEU A 451 15.44 16.11 -4.14
C LEU A 451 14.45 14.99 -3.81
N ILE A 452 13.88 14.37 -4.83
CA ILE A 452 12.92 13.26 -4.68
C ILE A 452 13.53 12.00 -5.26
N CYS A 453 13.74 10.99 -4.41
CA CYS A 453 14.19 9.65 -4.82
C CYS A 453 12.99 8.73 -5.00
N LEU A 454 12.80 8.24 -6.24
CA LEU A 454 11.62 7.50 -6.69
C LEU A 454 11.99 6.05 -7.03
N GLY A 455 11.32 5.08 -6.43
CA GLY A 455 11.49 3.67 -6.81
C GLY A 455 11.23 2.65 -5.71
N ALA A 456 10.86 1.43 -6.11
CA ALA A 456 10.58 0.32 -5.20
C ALA A 456 11.84 -0.44 -4.74
N GLY A 457 12.99 -0.20 -5.37
CA GLY A 457 14.25 -0.92 -5.16
C GLY A 457 15.14 -0.37 -4.05
N SER A 458 16.45 -0.45 -4.29
CA SER A 458 17.50 -0.07 -3.31
C SER A 458 17.69 1.44 -3.15
N ILE A 459 17.10 2.28 -3.99
CA ILE A 459 17.24 3.74 -3.95
C ILE A 459 16.86 4.33 -2.60
N SER A 460 15.87 3.76 -1.92
CA SER A 460 15.49 4.16 -0.55
C SER A 460 16.66 3.98 0.44
N THR A 461 17.41 2.88 0.33
CA THR A 461 18.60 2.67 1.17
C THR A 461 19.68 3.70 0.87
N TRP A 462 19.87 4.06 -0.41
CA TRP A 462 20.87 5.03 -0.83
C TRP A 462 20.55 6.43 -0.31
N VAL A 463 19.29 6.86 -0.39
CA VAL A 463 18.90 8.20 0.09
C VAL A 463 18.99 8.33 1.60
N HIS A 464 18.65 7.28 2.35
CA HIS A 464 18.82 7.28 3.81
C HIS A 464 20.31 7.29 4.22
N LYS A 465 21.16 6.60 3.46
CA LYS A 465 22.60 6.63 3.69
C LYS A 465 23.20 8.00 3.36
N LEU A 466 22.83 8.57 2.20
CA LEU A 466 23.19 9.94 1.83
C LEU A 466 22.87 10.92 2.94
N ALA A 467 21.65 10.84 3.50
CA ALA A 467 21.22 11.68 4.61
C ALA A 467 22.06 11.50 5.88
N SER A 468 22.56 10.28 6.14
CA SER A 468 23.36 10.00 7.34
C SER A 468 24.87 10.33 7.20
N GLU A 469 25.41 10.40 5.97
CA GLU A 469 26.83 10.65 5.71
C GLU A 469 27.15 12.15 5.53
N VAL A 470 26.15 12.97 5.20
CA VAL A 470 26.33 14.41 4.94
C VAL A 470 25.93 15.25 6.18
N VAL A 471 25.33 14.63 7.20
CA VAL A 471 25.08 15.22 8.52
C VAL A 471 26.27 14.95 9.44
#